data_0383c3c2132feed8d6545b7c831c51e0
#
_entry.id   0383c3c2132feed8d6545b7c831c51e0
#
_cell.length_a   1.000
_cell.length_b   1.000
_cell.length_c   1.000
_cell.angle_alpha   90.00
_cell.angle_beta   90.00
_cell.angle_gamma   90.00
#
_symmetry.space_group_name_H-M   'P 1'
#
loop_
_entity.id
_entity.type
_entity.pdbx_description
1 polymer ?
#
loop_
_entity_poly.entity_id
_entity_poly.type
_entity_poly.pdbx_seq_one_letter_code
_entity_poly.pdbx_strand_id
1 'polypeptide(L)'
;MSAHKTSIIAILDQALAEVEREVENQHYWRHLTDPTTPASTVLAIMREVMLEIWTYQKAVNESVFTAVGRLGNDISEQALIRSMIAVQIEEIGHGTLGLHDHVALGGDREAALRNRPSPTAQALIAIVRVLGEREHPLCHLGYMYFFEKFTTMISEKVAPTLARAGYPDQSLEFMRLHAIEDVRHADMLANVIVECEERYPEAAELIQYGFDCFRVVYPHLVWSAAHQRATVQATAPSCRA
;
A
#
# COMPACT_ATOMS: atom_id res chain seq x y z
N MET A 1 9.47 28.88 -28.12
CA MET A 1 8.25 28.44 -27.39
C MET A 1 8.70 27.30 -26.49
N SER A 2 8.85 27.55 -25.19
CA SER A 2 9.14 26.50 -24.22
C SER A 2 7.88 25.64 -24.10
N ALA A 3 7.96 24.37 -24.51
CA ALA A 3 6.92 23.42 -24.18
C ALA A 3 6.85 23.38 -22.64
N HIS A 4 5.69 23.65 -22.06
CA HIS A 4 5.49 23.44 -20.62
C HIS A 4 5.75 21.96 -20.36
N LYS A 5 6.85 21.65 -19.69
CA LYS A 5 7.15 20.29 -19.22
C LYS A 5 6.06 19.93 -18.21
N THR A 6 5.31 18.88 -18.47
CA THR A 6 4.33 18.37 -17.50
C THR A 6 5.07 17.94 -16.24
N SER A 7 4.64 18.42 -15.07
CA SER A 7 5.21 18.01 -13.78
C SER A 7 5.07 16.50 -13.59
N ILE A 8 6.08 15.86 -13.00
CA ILE A 8 6.04 14.44 -12.66
C ILE A 8 4.83 14.11 -11.78
N ILE A 9 4.46 14.98 -10.84
CA ILE A 9 3.27 14.77 -9.99
C ILE A 9 2.01 14.63 -10.83
N ALA A 10 1.81 15.48 -11.85
CA ALA A 10 0.65 15.37 -12.72
C ALA A 10 0.64 14.05 -13.52
N ILE A 11 1.82 13.53 -13.89
CA ILE A 11 1.95 12.23 -14.56
C ILE A 11 1.59 11.10 -13.61
N LEU A 12 2.08 11.14 -12.38
CA LEU A 12 1.79 10.13 -11.36
C LEU A 12 0.31 10.12 -10.96
N ASP A 13 -0.30 11.30 -10.78
CA ASP A 13 -1.72 11.42 -10.45
C ASP A 13 -2.62 10.92 -11.59
N GLN A 14 -2.25 11.18 -12.84
CA GLN A 14 -2.94 10.59 -13.98
C GLN A 14 -2.83 9.06 -13.99
N ALA A 15 -1.64 8.53 -13.74
CA ALA A 15 -1.42 7.09 -13.67
C ALA A 15 -2.21 6.46 -12.51
N LEU A 16 -2.32 7.12 -11.35
CA LEU A 16 -3.17 6.69 -10.24
C LEU A 16 -4.63 6.59 -10.64
N ALA A 17 -5.16 7.59 -11.34
CA ALA A 17 -6.55 7.56 -11.83
C ALA A 17 -6.80 6.43 -12.85
N GLU A 18 -5.76 5.97 -13.56
CA GLU A 18 -5.84 4.79 -14.42
C GLU A 18 -5.90 3.51 -13.59
N VAL A 19 -5.01 3.37 -12.60
CA VAL A 19 -5.01 2.23 -11.66
C VAL A 19 -6.35 2.13 -10.91
N GLU A 20 -6.91 3.23 -10.47
CA GLU A 20 -8.22 3.28 -9.81
C GLU A 20 -9.31 2.66 -10.68
N ARG A 21 -9.39 3.09 -11.95
CA ARG A 21 -10.36 2.52 -12.91
C ARG A 21 -10.13 1.04 -13.18
N GLU A 22 -8.86 0.60 -13.22
CA GLU A 22 -8.52 -0.81 -13.39
C GLU A 22 -8.97 -1.64 -12.18
N VAL A 23 -8.75 -1.14 -10.96
CA VAL A 23 -9.18 -1.78 -9.72
C VAL A 23 -10.71 -1.89 -9.65
N GLU A 24 -11.44 -0.83 -9.98
CA GLU A 24 -12.91 -0.84 -10.00
C GLU A 24 -13.47 -1.89 -10.97
N ASN A 25 -12.74 -2.22 -12.02
CA ASN A 25 -13.12 -3.25 -12.98
C ASN A 25 -12.77 -4.68 -12.54
N GLN A 26 -12.01 -4.87 -11.46
CA GLN A 26 -11.64 -6.19 -10.97
C GLN A 26 -12.83 -6.90 -10.30
N HIS A 27 -12.86 -8.22 -10.44
CA HIS A 27 -13.91 -9.05 -9.84
C HIS A 27 -13.96 -8.91 -8.31
N TYR A 28 -12.80 -8.93 -7.66
CA TYR A 28 -12.73 -8.80 -6.21
C TYR A 28 -13.29 -7.47 -5.71
N TRP A 29 -13.02 -6.38 -6.43
CA TRP A 29 -13.50 -5.05 -6.07
C TRP A 29 -15.02 -4.96 -6.19
N ARG A 30 -15.56 -5.41 -7.34
CA ARG A 30 -17.02 -5.44 -7.56
C ARG A 30 -17.72 -6.28 -6.51
N HIS A 31 -17.15 -7.44 -6.16
CA HIS A 31 -17.69 -8.30 -5.12
C HIS A 31 -17.65 -7.63 -3.75
N LEU A 32 -16.53 -6.97 -3.39
CA LEU A 32 -16.39 -6.26 -2.12
C LEU A 32 -17.39 -5.10 -2.01
N THR A 33 -17.59 -4.32 -3.07
CA THR A 33 -18.39 -3.09 -3.07
C THR A 33 -19.88 -3.32 -3.40
N ASP A 34 -20.26 -4.49 -3.92
CA ASP A 34 -21.65 -4.83 -4.23
C ASP A 34 -22.52 -4.79 -2.96
N PRO A 35 -23.59 -3.97 -2.94
CA PRO A 35 -24.47 -3.87 -1.77
C PRO A 35 -25.20 -5.19 -1.42
N THR A 36 -25.24 -6.15 -2.34
CA THR A 36 -25.85 -7.46 -2.10
C THR A 36 -24.88 -8.48 -1.52
N THR A 37 -23.59 -8.20 -1.49
CA THR A 37 -22.60 -9.08 -0.86
C THR A 37 -22.86 -9.18 0.64
N PRO A 38 -22.99 -10.42 1.19
CA PRO A 38 -23.22 -10.61 2.61
C PRO A 38 -22.16 -9.93 3.48
N ALA A 39 -22.60 -9.30 4.57
CA ALA A 39 -21.70 -8.64 5.52
C ALA A 39 -20.56 -9.56 6.00
N SER A 40 -20.86 -10.82 6.29
CA SER A 40 -19.86 -11.82 6.69
C SER A 40 -18.78 -12.06 5.64
N THR A 41 -19.14 -11.97 4.36
CA THR A 41 -18.18 -12.10 3.24
C THR A 41 -17.28 -10.86 3.17
N VAL A 42 -17.86 -9.65 3.28
CA VAL A 42 -17.09 -8.39 3.32
C VAL A 42 -16.07 -8.42 4.47
N LEU A 43 -16.51 -8.78 5.67
CA LEU A 43 -15.64 -8.88 6.84
C LEU A 43 -14.55 -9.95 6.67
N ALA A 44 -14.88 -11.08 6.05
CA ALA A 44 -13.89 -12.13 5.75
C ALA A 44 -12.83 -11.65 4.75
N ILE A 45 -13.22 -10.91 3.71
CA ILE A 45 -12.26 -10.31 2.75
C ILE A 45 -11.33 -9.34 3.48
N MET A 46 -11.88 -8.43 4.28
CA MET A 46 -11.08 -7.45 5.03
C MET A 46 -10.13 -8.11 6.03
N ARG A 47 -10.57 -9.15 6.72
CA ARG A 47 -9.70 -9.95 7.61
C ARG A 47 -8.47 -10.48 6.86
N GLU A 48 -8.66 -11.00 5.64
CA GLU A 48 -7.56 -11.51 4.83
C GLU A 48 -6.67 -10.38 4.28
N VAL A 49 -7.23 -9.22 3.96
CA VAL A 49 -6.45 -8.03 3.57
C VAL A 49 -5.53 -7.60 4.72
N MET A 50 -6.05 -7.52 5.95
CA MET A 50 -5.25 -7.17 7.13
C MET A 50 -4.14 -8.19 7.41
N LEU A 51 -4.37 -9.48 7.14
CA LEU A 51 -3.33 -10.51 7.22
C LEU A 51 -2.21 -10.30 6.19
N GLU A 52 -2.56 -9.93 4.96
CA GLU A 52 -1.55 -9.60 3.93
C GLU A 52 -0.71 -8.40 4.35
N ILE A 53 -1.34 -7.33 4.83
CA ILE A 53 -0.66 -6.13 5.31
C ILE A 53 0.34 -6.49 6.40
N TRP A 54 -0.08 -7.22 7.43
CA TRP A 54 0.83 -7.73 8.47
C TRP A 54 2.03 -8.47 7.87
N THR A 55 1.81 -9.27 6.85
CA THR A 55 2.81 -10.17 6.31
C THR A 55 3.90 -9.45 5.52
N TYR A 56 3.57 -8.37 4.78
CA TYR A 56 4.54 -7.67 3.93
C TYR A 56 5.09 -6.38 4.53
N GLN A 57 4.39 -5.74 5.46
CA GLN A 57 4.73 -4.37 5.95
C GLN A 57 6.16 -4.26 6.46
N LYS A 58 6.67 -5.28 7.15
CA LYS A 58 8.05 -5.28 7.62
C LYS A 58 9.06 -5.13 6.48
N ALA A 59 8.86 -5.86 5.37
CA ALA A 59 9.77 -5.78 4.23
C ALA A 59 9.68 -4.45 3.50
N VAL A 60 8.48 -3.86 3.46
CA VAL A 60 8.24 -2.51 2.94
C VAL A 60 9.07 -1.50 3.74
N ASN A 61 8.96 -1.51 5.06
CA ASN A 61 9.70 -0.62 5.95
C ASN A 61 11.22 -0.80 5.80
N GLU A 62 11.71 -2.05 5.81
CA GLU A 62 13.13 -2.36 5.64
C GLU A 62 13.68 -1.84 4.31
N SER A 63 12.89 -1.87 3.24
CA SER A 63 13.33 -1.43 1.91
C SER A 63 13.58 0.07 1.83
N VAL A 64 12.76 0.88 2.50
CA VAL A 64 12.96 2.34 2.57
C VAL A 64 14.25 2.68 3.32
N PHE A 65 14.48 2.05 4.48
CA PHE A 65 15.73 2.27 5.22
C PHE A 65 16.97 1.82 4.44
N THR A 66 16.84 0.73 3.67
CA THR A 66 17.91 0.25 2.79
C THR A 66 18.20 1.27 1.69
N ALA A 67 17.18 1.81 1.03
CA ALA A 67 17.33 2.84 0.01
C ALA A 67 17.97 4.11 0.57
N VAL A 68 17.47 4.59 1.71
CA VAL A 68 18.01 5.78 2.39
C VAL A 68 19.49 5.59 2.79
N GLY A 69 19.85 4.40 3.28
CA GLY A 69 21.23 4.07 3.63
C GLY A 69 22.21 4.07 2.45
N ARG A 70 21.72 4.07 1.22
CA ARG A 70 22.52 4.14 -0.02
C ARG A 70 22.67 5.56 -0.56
N LEU A 71 21.89 6.53 -0.04
CA LEU A 71 22.11 7.94 -0.33
C LEU A 71 23.43 8.39 0.32
N GLY A 72 24.14 9.29 -0.36
CA GLY A 72 25.38 9.84 0.15
C GLY A 72 25.16 10.74 1.38
N ASN A 73 26.26 11.06 2.05
CA ASN A 73 26.25 12.01 3.15
C ASN A 73 26.42 13.47 2.70
N ASP A 74 26.15 13.74 1.43
CA ASP A 74 26.22 15.10 0.90
C ASP A 74 25.09 15.96 1.50
N ILE A 75 25.38 17.23 1.75
CA ILE A 75 24.38 18.21 2.24
C ILE A 75 23.17 18.27 1.30
N SER A 76 23.38 18.09 0.00
CA SER A 76 22.30 18.05 -1.00
C SER A 76 21.30 16.92 -0.79
N GLU A 77 21.70 15.78 -0.24
CA GLU A 77 20.87 14.61 -0.03
C GLU A 77 20.24 14.55 1.37
N GLN A 78 20.72 15.37 2.31
CA GLN A 78 20.21 15.38 3.68
C GLN A 78 18.73 15.72 3.77
N ALA A 79 18.22 16.62 2.93
CA ALA A 79 16.80 16.96 2.90
C ALA A 79 15.96 15.76 2.45
N LEU A 80 16.36 15.07 1.38
CA LEU A 80 15.74 13.87 0.89
C LEU A 80 15.73 12.74 1.94
N ILE A 81 16.90 12.49 2.56
CA ILE A 81 17.04 11.51 3.64
C ILE A 81 16.06 11.80 4.78
N ARG A 82 16.00 13.05 5.25
CA ARG A 82 15.11 13.46 6.35
C ARG A 82 13.64 13.26 6.01
N SER A 83 13.24 13.61 4.80
CA SER A 83 11.85 13.49 4.37
C SER A 83 11.41 12.04 4.25
N MET A 84 12.22 11.18 3.61
CA MET A 84 11.93 9.75 3.52
C MET A 84 11.89 9.09 4.90
N ILE A 85 12.82 9.43 5.80
CA ILE A 85 12.83 8.89 7.16
C ILE A 85 11.65 9.41 7.96
N ALA A 86 11.23 10.67 7.80
CA ALA A 86 10.11 11.24 8.56
C ALA A 86 8.81 10.50 8.28
N VAL A 87 8.49 10.21 7.02
CA VAL A 87 7.35 9.35 6.65
C VAL A 87 7.54 7.94 7.23
N GLN A 88 8.73 7.37 7.02
CA GLN A 88 8.95 5.97 7.35
C GLN A 88 8.97 5.68 8.87
N ILE A 89 9.36 6.65 9.71
CA ILE A 89 9.32 6.48 11.17
C ILE A 89 7.87 6.32 11.65
N GLU A 90 6.95 7.05 11.06
CA GLU A 90 5.52 6.95 11.40
C GLU A 90 4.94 5.61 10.96
N GLU A 91 5.44 5.05 9.85
CA GLU A 91 5.05 3.73 9.35
C GLU A 91 5.57 2.54 10.20
N ILE A 92 6.51 2.78 11.13
CA ILE A 92 6.98 1.72 12.03
C ILE A 92 5.86 1.28 12.96
N GLY A 93 5.47 0.02 12.85
CA GLY A 93 4.42 -0.55 13.71
C GLY A 93 3.06 -0.67 13.03
N HIS A 94 2.81 -0.01 11.91
CA HIS A 94 1.51 -0.09 11.20
C HIS A 94 1.16 -1.54 10.79
N GLY A 95 2.15 -2.38 10.46
CA GLY A 95 1.89 -3.81 10.30
C GLY A 95 1.27 -4.46 11.53
N THR A 96 1.63 -4.03 12.74
CA THR A 96 1.03 -4.52 13.99
C THR A 96 -0.45 -4.13 14.10
N LEU A 97 -0.82 -2.95 13.59
CA LEU A 97 -2.24 -2.56 13.50
C LEU A 97 -3.00 -3.48 12.55
N GLY A 98 -2.40 -3.86 11.40
CA GLY A 98 -2.99 -4.85 10.50
C GLY A 98 -3.22 -6.21 11.20
N LEU A 99 -2.26 -6.69 12.00
CA LEU A 99 -2.45 -7.90 12.82
C LEU A 99 -3.57 -7.73 13.86
N HIS A 100 -3.65 -6.58 14.50
CA HIS A 100 -4.69 -6.28 15.48
C HIS A 100 -6.07 -6.31 14.83
N ASP A 101 -6.24 -5.63 13.71
CA ASP A 101 -7.48 -5.59 12.95
C ASP A 101 -7.86 -6.99 12.41
N HIS A 102 -6.88 -7.78 11.93
CA HIS A 102 -7.10 -9.17 11.56
C HIS A 102 -7.73 -9.99 12.69
N VAL A 103 -7.20 -9.86 13.91
CA VAL A 103 -7.70 -10.58 15.10
C VAL A 103 -9.09 -10.06 15.51
N ALA A 104 -9.31 -8.76 15.49
CA ALA A 104 -10.60 -8.16 15.81
C ALA A 104 -11.70 -8.57 14.81
N LEU A 105 -11.33 -8.89 13.57
CA LEU A 105 -12.21 -9.48 12.56
C LEU A 105 -12.38 -11.01 12.68
N GLY A 106 -11.93 -11.59 13.78
CA GLY A 106 -12.07 -13.04 14.05
C GLY A 106 -10.94 -13.90 13.48
N GLY A 107 -9.80 -13.30 13.11
CA GLY A 107 -8.62 -14.03 12.71
C GLY A 107 -7.88 -14.65 13.90
N ASP A 108 -7.14 -15.73 13.64
CA ASP A 108 -6.30 -16.40 14.64
C ASP A 108 -4.92 -15.74 14.71
N ARG A 109 -4.61 -15.11 15.85
CA ARG A 109 -3.34 -14.42 16.09
C ARG A 109 -2.15 -15.35 15.97
N GLU A 110 -2.23 -16.54 16.55
CA GLU A 110 -1.12 -17.49 16.56
C GLU A 110 -0.87 -18.07 15.15
N ALA A 111 -1.92 -18.30 14.39
CA ALA A 111 -1.80 -18.68 13.00
C ALA A 111 -1.18 -17.54 12.17
N ALA A 112 -1.63 -16.29 12.37
CA ALA A 112 -1.11 -15.12 11.68
C ALA A 112 0.40 -14.88 11.95
N LEU A 113 0.86 -15.07 13.19
CA LEU A 113 2.27 -14.94 13.54
C LEU A 113 3.18 -16.00 12.87
N ARG A 114 2.61 -17.15 12.52
CA ARG A 114 3.31 -18.23 11.80
C ARG A 114 3.05 -18.21 10.30
N ASN A 115 2.22 -17.30 9.85
CA ASN A 115 1.84 -17.22 8.44
C ASN A 115 3.05 -16.89 7.56
N ARG A 116 3.14 -17.59 6.43
CA ARG A 116 4.09 -17.23 5.38
C ARG A 116 3.45 -16.25 4.41
N PRO A 117 4.22 -15.33 3.82
CA PRO A 117 3.70 -14.49 2.76
C PRO A 117 3.01 -15.33 1.68
N SER A 118 1.85 -14.89 1.25
CA SER A 118 1.25 -15.45 0.03
C SER A 118 2.19 -15.27 -1.16
N PRO A 119 2.06 -16.04 -2.25
CA PRO A 119 2.87 -15.81 -3.44
C PRO A 119 2.82 -14.38 -3.95
N THR A 120 1.68 -13.73 -3.82
CA THR A 120 1.49 -12.32 -4.21
C THR A 120 2.17 -11.35 -3.26
N ALA A 121 2.04 -11.54 -1.95
CA ALA A 121 2.81 -10.77 -0.97
C ALA A 121 4.32 -11.00 -1.12
N GLN A 122 4.74 -12.22 -1.46
CA GLN A 122 6.14 -12.53 -1.72
C GLN A 122 6.66 -11.80 -2.98
N ALA A 123 5.84 -11.65 -4.02
CA ALA A 123 6.18 -10.86 -5.20
C ALA A 123 6.35 -9.37 -4.85
N LEU A 124 5.44 -8.82 -4.04
CA LEU A 124 5.55 -7.45 -3.52
C LEU A 124 6.85 -7.26 -2.73
N ILE A 125 7.13 -8.16 -1.78
CA ILE A 125 8.36 -8.15 -0.97
C ILE A 125 9.61 -8.18 -1.86
N ALA A 126 9.61 -9.00 -2.90
CA ALA A 126 10.74 -9.08 -3.84
C ALA A 126 10.95 -7.75 -4.58
N ILE A 127 9.88 -7.12 -5.04
CA ILE A 127 9.95 -5.83 -5.75
C ILE A 127 10.49 -4.73 -4.84
N VAL A 128 9.93 -4.54 -3.65
CA VAL A 128 10.40 -3.48 -2.76
C VAL A 128 11.85 -3.68 -2.30
N ARG A 129 12.28 -4.93 -2.13
CA ARG A 129 13.68 -5.26 -1.84
C ARG A 129 14.59 -4.92 -3.02
N VAL A 130 14.22 -5.28 -4.24
CA VAL A 130 15.00 -4.92 -5.43
C VAL A 130 15.11 -3.41 -5.56
N LEU A 131 14.02 -2.67 -5.40
CA LEU A 131 14.04 -1.21 -5.38
C LEU A 131 14.97 -0.66 -4.29
N GLY A 132 14.96 -1.23 -3.07
CA GLY A 132 15.83 -0.79 -1.97
C GLY A 132 17.29 -1.14 -2.15
N GLU A 133 17.60 -2.33 -2.63
CA GLU A 133 18.95 -2.89 -2.66
C GLU A 133 19.70 -2.59 -3.95
N ARG A 134 19.00 -2.45 -5.08
CA ARG A 134 19.62 -2.46 -6.42
C ARG A 134 19.37 -1.20 -7.22
N GLU A 135 18.15 -0.64 -7.14
CA GLU A 135 17.76 0.51 -7.93
C GLU A 135 18.21 1.83 -7.28
N HIS A 136 18.14 2.92 -8.04
CA HIS A 136 18.46 4.25 -7.49
C HIS A 136 17.48 4.62 -6.37
N PRO A 137 17.92 5.20 -5.24
CA PRO A 137 17.03 5.52 -4.11
C PRO A 137 15.83 6.40 -4.45
N LEU A 138 15.93 7.26 -5.48
CA LEU A 138 14.81 8.06 -5.97
C LEU A 138 13.61 7.21 -6.45
N CYS A 139 13.82 5.96 -6.86
CA CYS A 139 12.73 5.05 -7.21
C CYS A 139 11.77 4.83 -6.03
N HIS A 140 12.28 4.92 -4.79
CA HIS A 140 11.45 4.77 -3.59
C HIS A 140 10.45 5.91 -3.41
N LEU A 141 10.74 7.12 -3.86
CA LEU A 141 9.77 8.22 -3.79
C LEU A 141 8.52 7.92 -4.61
N GLY A 142 8.68 7.33 -5.80
CA GLY A 142 7.55 6.93 -6.64
C GLY A 142 6.69 5.84 -5.99
N TYR A 143 7.33 4.83 -5.43
CA TYR A 143 6.67 3.76 -4.69
C TYR A 143 5.94 4.28 -3.44
N MET A 144 6.60 5.12 -2.63
CA MET A 144 5.99 5.71 -1.43
C MET A 144 4.80 6.59 -1.81
N TYR A 145 4.94 7.45 -2.82
CA TYR A 145 3.86 8.30 -3.29
C TYR A 145 2.65 7.49 -3.79
N PHE A 146 2.90 6.41 -4.54
CA PHE A 146 1.82 5.50 -4.95
C PHE A 146 1.08 4.96 -3.74
N PHE A 147 1.81 4.47 -2.73
CA PHE A 147 1.23 3.81 -1.57
C PHE A 147 0.32 4.78 -0.80
N GLU A 148 0.82 5.96 -0.44
CA GLU A 148 0.07 6.95 0.33
C GLU A 148 -1.19 7.44 -0.40
N LYS A 149 -1.09 7.75 -1.69
CA LYS A 149 -2.23 8.20 -2.49
C LYS A 149 -3.25 7.08 -2.74
N PHE A 150 -2.79 5.89 -3.08
CA PHE A 150 -3.67 4.77 -3.40
C PHE A 150 -4.44 4.29 -2.18
N THR A 151 -3.80 4.17 -1.02
CA THR A 151 -4.45 3.73 0.22
C THR A 151 -5.52 4.71 0.69
N THR A 152 -5.27 6.02 0.62
CA THR A 152 -6.29 7.05 0.89
C THR A 152 -7.52 6.85 0.00
N MET A 153 -7.30 6.77 -1.30
CA MET A 153 -8.36 6.63 -2.30
C MET A 153 -9.20 5.37 -2.10
N ILE A 154 -8.54 4.23 -1.87
CA ILE A 154 -9.21 2.95 -1.62
C ILE A 154 -9.98 2.96 -0.30
N SER A 155 -9.41 3.55 0.74
CA SER A 155 -10.05 3.66 2.06
C SER A 155 -11.35 4.44 1.99
N GLU A 156 -11.37 5.57 1.29
CA GLU A 156 -12.57 6.37 1.08
C GLU A 156 -13.69 5.59 0.36
N LYS A 157 -13.33 4.83 -0.67
CA LYS A 157 -14.30 4.05 -1.45
C LYS A 157 -14.83 2.82 -0.73
N VAL A 158 -14.01 2.19 0.10
CA VAL A 158 -14.40 1.00 0.88
C VAL A 158 -15.19 1.37 2.14
N ALA A 159 -14.98 2.53 2.72
CA ALA A 159 -15.61 2.94 3.97
C ALA A 159 -17.14 2.77 4.01
N PRO A 160 -17.94 3.16 2.99
CA PRO A 160 -19.39 2.93 3.00
C PRO A 160 -19.76 1.44 3.05
N THR A 161 -18.97 0.59 2.39
CA THR A 161 -19.17 -0.87 2.40
C THR A 161 -18.87 -1.45 3.76
N LEU A 162 -17.81 -1.02 4.41
CA LEU A 162 -17.43 -1.46 5.76
C LEU A 162 -18.50 -1.03 6.79
N ALA A 163 -18.96 0.20 6.70
CA ALA A 163 -20.05 0.71 7.55
C ALA A 163 -21.33 -0.13 7.41
N ARG A 164 -21.72 -0.46 6.18
CA ARG A 164 -22.88 -1.31 5.89
C ARG A 164 -22.72 -2.73 6.40
N ALA A 165 -21.51 -3.27 6.34
CA ALA A 165 -21.20 -4.61 6.83
C ALA A 165 -21.08 -4.68 8.38
N GLY A 166 -21.23 -3.55 9.08
CA GLY A 166 -21.04 -3.50 10.53
C GLY A 166 -19.60 -3.75 10.95
N TYR A 167 -18.65 -3.20 10.21
CA TYR A 167 -17.22 -3.32 10.52
C TYR A 167 -16.98 -2.80 11.96
N PRO A 168 -16.42 -3.61 12.85
CA PRO A 168 -16.28 -3.24 14.25
C PRO A 168 -15.35 -2.04 14.43
N ASP A 169 -15.73 -1.08 15.29
CA ASP A 169 -14.91 0.13 15.54
C ASP A 169 -13.48 -0.21 15.98
N GLN A 170 -13.32 -1.26 16.80
CA GLN A 170 -12.01 -1.72 17.26
C GLN A 170 -11.13 -2.34 16.15
N SER A 171 -11.72 -2.70 15.00
CA SER A 171 -11.01 -3.23 13.83
C SER A 171 -10.71 -2.16 12.78
N LEU A 172 -10.94 -0.88 13.11
CA LEU A 172 -10.72 0.22 12.19
C LEU A 172 -9.40 0.95 12.45
N GLU A 173 -8.56 0.44 13.32
CA GLU A 173 -7.37 1.16 13.77
C GLU A 173 -6.42 1.43 12.62
N PHE A 174 -6.07 0.41 11.84
CA PHE A 174 -5.26 0.55 10.64
C PHE A 174 -5.91 1.51 9.63
N MET A 175 -7.16 1.25 9.25
CA MET A 175 -7.87 2.04 8.23
C MET A 175 -8.08 3.51 8.65
N ARG A 176 -8.37 3.77 9.94
CA ARG A 176 -8.60 5.13 10.44
C ARG A 176 -7.33 5.95 10.49
N LEU A 177 -6.23 5.33 10.88
CA LEU A 177 -4.93 5.99 10.93
C LEU A 177 -4.51 6.41 9.52
N HIS A 178 -4.51 5.49 8.58
CA HIS A 178 -4.10 5.75 7.20
C HIS A 178 -5.02 6.74 6.47
N ALA A 179 -6.32 6.74 6.74
CA ALA A 179 -7.23 7.73 6.17
C ALA A 179 -6.89 9.19 6.56
N ILE A 180 -6.16 9.39 7.65
CA ILE A 180 -5.75 10.72 8.14
C ILE A 180 -4.29 11.02 7.78
N GLU A 181 -3.39 10.09 8.01
CA GLU A 181 -1.94 10.29 7.88
C GLU A 181 -1.47 10.26 6.44
N ASP A 182 -2.01 9.36 5.62
CA ASP A 182 -1.59 9.20 4.22
C ASP A 182 -1.81 10.47 3.38
N VAL A 183 -2.84 11.28 3.69
CA VAL A 183 -3.04 12.57 3.03
C VAL A 183 -1.85 13.50 3.26
N ARG A 184 -1.39 13.59 4.51
CA ARG A 184 -0.24 14.42 4.89
C ARG A 184 1.07 13.86 4.34
N HIS A 185 1.24 12.54 4.38
CA HIS A 185 2.40 11.87 3.82
C HIS A 185 2.50 12.09 2.30
N ALA A 186 1.40 11.94 1.58
CA ALA A 186 1.33 12.18 0.15
C ALA A 186 1.71 13.62 -0.22
N ASP A 187 1.22 14.62 0.52
CA ASP A 187 1.56 16.02 0.29
C ASP A 187 3.06 16.28 0.58
N MET A 188 3.59 15.69 1.64
CA MET A 188 5.00 15.79 1.98
C MET A 188 5.89 15.16 0.90
N LEU A 189 5.52 13.98 0.42
CA LEU A 189 6.25 13.30 -0.66
C LEU A 189 6.15 14.07 -1.98
N ALA A 190 4.99 14.64 -2.32
CA ALA A 190 4.83 15.47 -3.51
C ALA A 190 5.81 16.65 -3.53
N ASN A 191 5.96 17.34 -2.39
CA ASN A 191 6.92 18.44 -2.28
C ASN A 191 8.37 17.97 -2.49
N VAL A 192 8.74 16.84 -1.90
CA VAL A 192 10.07 16.25 -2.06
C VAL A 192 10.33 15.82 -3.50
N ILE A 193 9.33 15.24 -4.17
CA ILE A 193 9.42 14.84 -5.58
C ILE A 193 9.67 16.06 -6.47
N VAL A 194 8.95 17.17 -6.25
CA VAL A 194 9.18 18.42 -7.01
C VAL A 194 10.58 18.96 -6.78
N GLU A 195 11.08 18.97 -5.54
CA GLU A 195 12.44 19.39 -5.25
C GLU A 195 13.50 18.48 -5.92
N CYS A 196 13.23 17.17 -5.99
CA CYS A 196 14.12 16.23 -6.69
C CYS A 196 14.09 16.45 -8.21
N GLU A 197 12.92 16.74 -8.81
CA GLU A 197 12.80 17.02 -10.24
C GLU A 197 13.60 18.28 -10.66
N GLU A 198 13.70 19.27 -9.78
CA GLU A 198 14.51 20.48 -10.01
C GLU A 198 16.01 20.20 -9.86
N ARG A 199 16.38 19.27 -9.01
CA ARG A 199 17.78 19.02 -8.61
C ARG A 199 18.47 17.94 -9.45
N TYR A 200 17.77 16.88 -9.79
CA TYR A 200 18.32 15.71 -10.47
C TYR A 200 17.70 15.56 -11.86
N PRO A 201 18.50 15.61 -12.94
CA PRO A 201 17.97 15.51 -14.31
C PRO A 201 17.15 14.23 -14.58
N GLU A 202 17.56 13.11 -13.95
CA GLU A 202 16.92 11.80 -14.11
C GLU A 202 15.79 11.52 -13.11
N ALA A 203 15.48 12.45 -12.19
CA ALA A 203 14.53 12.20 -11.09
C ALA A 203 13.17 11.77 -11.60
N ALA A 204 12.62 12.43 -12.60
CA ALA A 204 11.30 12.11 -13.14
C ALA A 204 11.21 10.66 -13.65
N GLU A 205 12.23 10.19 -14.38
CA GLU A 205 12.30 8.83 -14.91
C GLU A 205 12.41 7.80 -13.78
N LEU A 206 13.30 8.02 -12.82
CA LEU A 206 13.55 7.11 -11.71
C LEU A 206 12.33 6.99 -10.78
N ILE A 207 11.70 8.14 -10.46
CA ILE A 207 10.51 8.18 -9.61
C ILE A 207 9.35 7.47 -10.30
N GLN A 208 9.12 7.75 -11.59
CA GLN A 208 8.08 7.06 -12.35
C GLN A 208 8.34 5.55 -12.43
N TYR A 209 9.58 5.13 -12.64
CA TYR A 209 9.92 3.71 -12.67
C TYR A 209 9.56 3.00 -11.35
N GLY A 210 9.91 3.59 -10.20
CA GLY A 210 9.54 3.02 -8.90
C GLY A 210 8.03 2.95 -8.67
N PHE A 211 7.31 3.98 -9.08
CA PHE A 211 5.85 4.01 -9.08
C PHE A 211 5.26 2.89 -9.96
N ASP A 212 5.75 2.74 -11.17
CA ASP A 212 5.26 1.73 -12.12
C ASP A 212 5.54 0.29 -11.65
N CYS A 213 6.70 0.04 -11.07
CA CYS A 213 7.01 -1.27 -10.46
C CYS A 213 6.01 -1.65 -9.38
N PHE A 214 5.54 -0.68 -8.58
CA PHE A 214 4.65 -0.93 -7.47
C PHE A 214 3.19 -1.06 -7.90
N ARG A 215 2.72 -0.19 -8.81
CA ARG A 215 1.34 -0.20 -9.30
C ARG A 215 0.90 -1.51 -9.93
N VAL A 216 1.81 -2.24 -10.59
CA VAL A 216 1.47 -3.52 -11.24
C VAL A 216 1.28 -4.66 -10.27
N VAL A 217 1.73 -4.52 -9.02
CA VAL A 217 1.70 -5.60 -8.02
C VAL A 217 0.65 -5.35 -6.96
N TYR A 218 0.67 -4.16 -6.35
CA TYR A 218 -0.07 -3.92 -5.13
C TYR A 218 -1.59 -4.07 -5.29
N PRO A 219 -2.26 -3.32 -6.18
CA PRO A 219 -3.71 -3.34 -6.22
C PRO A 219 -4.29 -4.66 -6.73
N HIS A 220 -3.61 -5.30 -7.67
CA HIS A 220 -4.15 -6.48 -8.35
C HIS A 220 -3.81 -7.79 -7.64
N LEU A 221 -2.65 -7.87 -6.99
CA LEU A 221 -2.19 -9.12 -6.40
C LEU A 221 -2.64 -9.27 -4.95
N VAL A 222 -2.39 -8.28 -4.09
CA VAL A 222 -2.66 -8.39 -2.65
C VAL A 222 -4.15 -8.53 -2.37
N TRP A 223 -4.96 -7.65 -2.91
CA TRP A 223 -6.41 -7.67 -2.71
C TRP A 223 -7.08 -8.87 -3.38
N SER A 224 -6.63 -9.24 -4.57
CA SER A 224 -7.13 -10.44 -5.26
C SER A 224 -6.83 -11.72 -4.46
N ALA A 225 -5.64 -11.85 -3.89
CA ALA A 225 -5.28 -13.01 -3.07
C ALA A 225 -6.10 -13.09 -1.79
N ALA A 226 -6.30 -11.96 -1.11
CA ALA A 226 -7.16 -11.88 0.08
C ALA A 226 -8.60 -12.29 -0.24
N HIS A 227 -9.15 -11.77 -1.33
CA HIS A 227 -10.49 -12.12 -1.80
C HIS A 227 -10.63 -13.63 -2.11
N GLN A 228 -9.66 -14.22 -2.82
CA GLN A 228 -9.67 -15.65 -3.13
C GLN A 228 -9.66 -16.50 -1.86
N ARG A 229 -8.83 -16.18 -0.88
CA ARG A 229 -8.79 -16.94 0.39
C ARG A 229 -10.09 -16.84 1.16
N ALA A 230 -10.67 -15.64 1.26
CA ALA A 230 -11.93 -15.43 1.95
C ALA A 230 -13.08 -16.23 1.32
N THR A 231 -13.15 -16.26 -0.01
CA THR A 231 -14.22 -16.98 -0.73
C THR A 231 -14.05 -18.49 -0.68
N VAL A 232 -12.83 -19.01 -0.75
CA VAL A 232 -12.54 -20.45 -0.58
C VAL A 232 -12.89 -20.93 0.83
N GLN A 233 -12.58 -20.15 1.86
CA GLN A 233 -12.93 -20.49 3.25
C GLN A 233 -14.45 -20.53 3.45
N ALA A 234 -15.21 -19.64 2.81
CA ALA A 234 -16.66 -19.61 2.90
C ALA A 234 -17.34 -20.82 2.23
N THR A 235 -16.69 -21.43 1.24
CA THR A 235 -17.24 -22.60 0.51
C THR A 235 -16.76 -23.94 1.04
N ALA A 236 -15.75 -23.96 1.91
CA ALA A 236 -15.26 -25.18 2.53
C ALA A 236 -16.33 -25.77 3.45
N PRO A 237 -16.71 -27.08 3.31
CA PRO A 237 -17.64 -27.70 4.22
C PRO A 237 -17.05 -27.63 5.64
N SER A 238 -17.87 -27.16 6.60
CA SER A 238 -17.47 -27.11 8.00
C SER A 238 -17.26 -28.56 8.50
N CYS A 239 -16.03 -29.06 8.44
CA CYS A 239 -15.65 -30.25 9.19
C CYS A 239 -15.68 -29.88 10.68
N ARG A 240 -16.87 -29.84 11.25
CA ARG A 240 -17.03 -29.90 12.70
C ARG A 240 -16.90 -31.39 13.09
N ALA A 241 -15.74 -31.73 13.63
CA ALA A 241 -15.56 -32.97 14.39
C ALA A 241 -16.09 -32.76 15.81
#